data_f18accdc7d4464385a86946336148f0d
#
_entry.id   f18accdc7d4464385a86946336148f0d
#
_cell.length_a   1.000
_cell.length_b   1.000
_cell.length_c   1.000
_cell.angle_alpha   90.00
_cell.angle_beta   90.00
_cell.angle_gamma   90.00
#
_symmetry.space_group_name_H-M   'P 1'
#
loop_
_entity.id
_entity.type
_entity.pdbx_description
1 polymer ?
#
loop_
_entity_poly.entity_id
_entity_poly.type
_entity_poly.pdbx_seq_one_letter_code
_entity_poly.pdbx_strand_id
1 'polypeptide(L)'
;MNTPNTNAVRTWLLSLQERIVSAAEAVDGGQFIRDSWERPEGGGGISRLIEEGNVLERGGVGFSHVKGSSLPPSAAANRPEVAGHPWEAMGVSLVFHPRNPYAPTVHMNVRFFTTTGEGDQRVWWFGGGMDLTPYYGFEEDAQHFHQTCRNALAPFGSELHPRFKQWCDEYFYLKHRKEARGVGGVFFDDFNSAGFEQSFAMTQSVGDHFIDAYLPILKRRKDSAYGERERDFQAYRRGRYVEFNLVFDRGTLFGLQSGGRTESILMSMPPIVKWRYDWQPEAGSPEAKLYTDFLPHRDWLAA
;
A
#
# COMPACT_ATOMS: atom_id res chain seq x y z
N MET A 1 23.26 -14.32 -15.78
CA MET A 1 22.05 -13.72 -15.14
C MET A 1 21.80 -12.39 -15.81
N ASN A 2 20.58 -12.12 -16.29
CA ASN A 2 20.33 -10.84 -16.99
C ASN A 2 20.40 -9.68 -16.01
N THR A 3 21.18 -8.67 -16.33
CA THR A 3 21.25 -7.41 -15.58
C THR A 3 19.85 -6.77 -15.51
N PRO A 4 19.36 -6.37 -14.33
CA PRO A 4 18.04 -5.74 -14.19
C PRO A 4 17.89 -4.51 -15.08
N ASN A 5 16.78 -4.44 -15.83
CA ASN A 5 16.46 -3.28 -16.65
C ASN A 5 15.73 -2.21 -15.80
N THR A 6 16.53 -1.43 -15.06
CA THR A 6 16.01 -0.36 -14.18
C THR A 6 15.21 0.71 -14.92
N ASN A 7 15.56 0.99 -16.19
CA ASN A 7 14.82 1.95 -17.01
C ASN A 7 13.42 1.46 -17.36
N ALA A 8 13.25 0.18 -17.66
CA ALA A 8 11.93 -0.41 -17.90
C ALA A 8 11.07 -0.34 -16.64
N VAL A 9 11.63 -0.66 -15.46
CA VAL A 9 10.93 -0.56 -14.18
C VAL A 9 10.50 0.88 -13.91
N ARG A 10 11.40 1.85 -14.07
CA ARG A 10 11.11 3.27 -13.87
C ARG A 10 10.00 3.77 -14.79
N THR A 11 10.07 3.43 -16.07
CA THR A 11 9.06 3.85 -17.07
C THR A 11 7.68 3.31 -16.72
N TRP A 12 7.60 2.03 -16.34
CA TRP A 12 6.34 1.42 -15.92
C TRP A 12 5.78 2.06 -14.65
N LEU A 13 6.61 2.30 -13.62
CA LEU A 13 6.17 2.93 -12.38
C LEU A 13 5.59 4.34 -12.60
N LEU A 14 6.22 5.15 -13.46
CA LEU A 14 5.70 6.46 -13.82
C LEU A 14 4.35 6.37 -14.55
N SER A 15 4.23 5.42 -15.49
CA SER A 15 2.97 5.13 -16.18
C SER A 15 1.89 4.64 -15.21
N LEU A 16 2.24 3.78 -14.25
CA LEU A 16 1.33 3.28 -13.23
C LEU A 16 0.79 4.43 -12.36
N GLN A 17 1.67 5.33 -11.88
CA GLN A 17 1.25 6.51 -11.13
C GLN A 17 0.22 7.33 -11.90
N GLU A 18 0.50 7.65 -13.17
CA GLU A 18 -0.37 8.49 -13.99
C GLU A 18 -1.72 7.82 -14.25
N ARG A 19 -1.75 6.53 -14.56
CA ARG A 19 -3.00 5.77 -14.76
C ARG A 19 -3.88 5.75 -13.52
N ILE A 20 -3.27 5.52 -12.35
CA ILE A 20 -3.99 5.50 -11.07
C ILE A 20 -4.55 6.88 -10.74
N VAL A 21 -3.74 7.93 -10.90
CA VAL A 21 -4.18 9.31 -10.65
C VAL A 21 -5.32 9.69 -11.57
N SER A 22 -5.20 9.48 -12.89
CA SER A 22 -6.27 9.79 -13.86
C SER A 22 -7.56 9.03 -13.55
N ALA A 23 -7.46 7.77 -13.17
CA ALA A 23 -8.62 6.97 -12.80
C ALA A 23 -9.29 7.43 -11.49
N ALA A 24 -8.50 7.87 -10.50
CA ALA A 24 -9.00 8.44 -9.26
C ALA A 24 -9.66 9.81 -9.47
N GLU A 25 -9.04 10.70 -10.27
CA GLU A 25 -9.62 12.00 -10.67
C GLU A 25 -10.96 11.85 -11.38
N ALA A 26 -11.08 10.85 -12.25
CA ALA A 26 -12.34 10.56 -12.94
C ALA A 26 -13.49 10.13 -12.00
N VAL A 27 -13.17 9.56 -10.84
CA VAL A 27 -14.16 9.17 -9.82
C VAL A 27 -14.45 10.31 -8.85
N ASP A 28 -13.42 11.08 -8.47
CA ASP A 28 -13.52 12.18 -7.51
C ASP A 28 -14.11 13.45 -8.13
N GLY A 29 -13.75 13.76 -9.36
CA GLY A 29 -14.05 15.03 -10.04
C GLY A 29 -13.08 16.16 -9.68
N GLY A 30 -12.18 15.96 -8.70
CA GLY A 30 -11.10 16.87 -8.34
C GLY A 30 -9.79 16.51 -9.03
N GLN A 31 -8.77 17.34 -8.88
CA GLN A 31 -7.45 17.14 -9.46
C GLN A 31 -6.38 16.91 -8.39
N PHE A 32 -5.46 15.99 -8.66
CA PHE A 32 -4.29 15.77 -7.81
C PHE A 32 -3.23 16.83 -8.08
N ILE A 33 -2.82 17.54 -7.03
CA ILE A 33 -1.65 18.39 -7.05
C ILE A 33 -0.43 17.53 -7.41
N ARG A 34 0.45 18.08 -8.28
CA ARG A 34 1.72 17.45 -8.64
C ARG A 34 2.86 18.21 -7.98
N ASP A 35 3.65 17.53 -7.16
CA ASP A 35 4.83 18.05 -6.51
C ASP A 35 6.04 17.15 -6.85
N SER A 36 6.97 17.71 -7.64
CA SER A 36 8.20 17.01 -8.04
C SER A 36 9.35 17.47 -7.15
N TRP A 37 10.16 16.54 -6.69
CA TRP A 37 11.25 16.83 -5.77
C TRP A 37 12.51 16.03 -6.13
N GLU A 38 13.65 16.58 -5.73
CA GLU A 38 14.98 15.98 -5.93
C GLU A 38 15.68 15.83 -4.59
N ARG A 39 16.65 14.92 -4.52
CA ARG A 39 17.50 14.68 -3.35
C ARG A 39 18.94 15.07 -3.65
N PRO A 40 19.63 15.74 -2.73
CA PRO A 40 21.06 16.05 -2.87
C PRO A 40 21.93 14.79 -3.05
N GLU A 41 21.56 13.69 -2.41
CA GLU A 41 22.28 12.40 -2.47
C GLU A 41 22.02 11.63 -3.79
N GLY A 42 21.11 12.13 -4.60
CA GLY A 42 20.73 11.56 -5.89
C GLY A 42 19.33 10.95 -5.92
N GLY A 43 18.70 11.14 -7.07
CA GLY A 43 17.34 10.72 -7.31
C GLY A 43 16.32 11.75 -6.87
N GLY A 44 15.06 11.34 -6.77
CA GLY A 44 13.95 12.21 -6.46
C GLY A 44 12.63 11.47 -6.57
N GLY A 45 11.54 12.22 -6.72
CA GLY A 45 10.22 11.63 -6.87
C GLY A 45 9.16 12.62 -7.31
N ILE A 46 7.95 12.11 -7.43
CA ILE A 46 6.76 12.86 -7.78
C ILE A 46 5.67 12.45 -6.80
N SER A 47 5.22 13.40 -5.98
CA SER A 47 4.05 13.22 -5.12
C SER A 47 2.82 13.77 -5.85
N ARG A 48 1.79 12.95 -5.96
CA ARG A 48 0.47 13.34 -6.44
C ARG A 48 -0.47 13.28 -5.25
N LEU A 49 -1.11 14.40 -4.91
CA LEU A 49 -1.90 14.56 -3.67
C LEU A 49 -3.23 15.21 -3.96
N ILE A 50 -4.31 14.64 -3.44
CA ILE A 50 -5.61 15.28 -3.33
C ILE A 50 -5.97 15.46 -1.85
N GLU A 51 -6.40 16.65 -1.47
CA GLU A 51 -6.93 16.98 -0.16
C GLU A 51 -8.30 17.63 -0.33
N GLU A 52 -9.23 17.31 0.57
CA GLU A 52 -10.61 17.81 0.55
C GLU A 52 -11.34 17.54 -0.78
N GLY A 53 -11.02 16.41 -1.46
CA GLY A 53 -11.73 15.99 -2.67
C GLY A 53 -13.20 15.66 -2.41
N ASN A 54 -13.98 15.54 -3.47
CA ASN A 54 -15.42 15.24 -3.35
C ASN A 54 -15.68 13.83 -2.79
N VAL A 55 -14.85 12.86 -3.19
CA VAL A 55 -14.92 11.45 -2.82
C VAL A 55 -13.76 11.06 -1.91
N LEU A 56 -12.55 11.47 -2.27
CA LEU A 56 -11.34 11.23 -1.49
C LEU A 56 -11.09 12.42 -0.56
N GLU A 57 -11.30 12.23 0.73
CA GLU A 57 -11.01 13.28 1.72
C GLU A 57 -9.51 13.56 1.76
N ARG A 58 -8.68 12.52 1.57
CA ARG A 58 -7.26 12.61 1.30
C ARG A 58 -6.80 11.42 0.46
N GLY A 59 -5.93 11.68 -0.51
CA GLY A 59 -5.31 10.63 -1.30
C GLY A 59 -3.92 11.05 -1.74
N GLY A 60 -2.97 10.11 -1.65
CA GLY A 60 -1.61 10.33 -2.10
C GLY A 60 -1.13 9.18 -2.98
N VAL A 61 -0.51 9.50 -4.11
CA VAL A 61 0.17 8.55 -5.00
C VAL A 61 1.60 9.04 -5.22
N GLY A 62 2.55 8.43 -4.53
CA GLY A 62 3.96 8.81 -4.57
C GLY A 62 4.76 7.90 -5.49
N PHE A 63 5.44 8.46 -6.47
CA PHE A 63 6.57 7.82 -7.14
C PHE A 63 7.86 8.27 -6.49
N SER A 64 8.79 7.36 -6.23
CA SER A 64 10.15 7.65 -5.80
C SER A 64 11.16 6.85 -6.60
N HIS A 65 12.30 7.45 -6.90
CA HIS A 65 13.50 6.80 -7.41
C HIS A 65 14.70 7.41 -6.72
N VAL A 66 15.23 6.73 -5.73
CA VAL A 66 16.28 7.24 -4.85
C VAL A 66 17.54 6.37 -4.96
N LYS A 67 18.69 7.01 -4.74
CA LYS A 67 20.00 6.37 -4.81
C LYS A 67 20.78 6.67 -3.54
N GLY A 68 21.75 5.82 -3.25
CA GLY A 68 22.66 6.03 -2.14
C GLY A 68 23.98 5.30 -2.34
N SER A 69 25.05 5.79 -1.70
CA SER A 69 26.37 5.18 -1.76
C SER A 69 26.52 3.95 -0.87
N SER A 70 25.69 3.87 0.19
CA SER A 70 25.61 2.71 1.09
C SER A 70 24.26 2.68 1.78
N LEU A 71 23.75 1.50 2.14
CA LEU A 71 22.53 1.38 2.95
C LEU A 71 22.83 1.75 4.41
N PRO A 72 21.83 2.34 5.12
CA PRO A 72 21.93 2.50 6.56
C PRO A 72 22.19 1.16 7.26
N PRO A 73 22.97 1.14 8.35
CA PRO A 73 23.27 -0.11 9.06
C PRO A 73 22.03 -0.90 9.47
N SER A 74 20.94 -0.22 9.85
CA SER A 74 19.67 -0.85 10.21
C SER A 74 18.99 -1.58 9.03
N ALA A 75 19.16 -1.10 7.81
CA ALA A 75 18.65 -1.73 6.59
C ALA A 75 19.53 -2.88 6.10
N ALA A 76 20.85 -2.80 6.35
CA ALA A 76 21.82 -3.82 5.99
C ALA A 76 21.95 -4.93 7.05
N ALA A 77 21.43 -4.75 8.26
CA ALA A 77 21.61 -5.67 9.40
C ALA A 77 21.19 -7.13 9.09
N ASN A 78 20.13 -7.29 8.30
CA ASN A 78 19.60 -8.58 7.89
C ASN A 78 20.04 -8.99 6.46
N ARG A 79 20.96 -8.21 5.84
CA ARG A 79 21.36 -8.36 4.44
C ARG A 79 22.81 -7.98 4.25
N PRO A 80 23.75 -8.79 4.76
CA PRO A 80 25.18 -8.51 4.65
C PRO A 80 25.64 -8.39 3.19
N GLU A 81 24.95 -9.05 2.26
CA GLU A 81 25.26 -9.04 0.83
C GLU A 81 25.07 -7.68 0.14
N VAL A 82 24.31 -6.75 0.74
CA VAL A 82 24.14 -5.39 0.20
C VAL A 82 24.92 -4.34 0.99
N ALA A 83 25.56 -4.73 2.09
CA ALA A 83 26.30 -3.80 2.94
C ALA A 83 27.48 -3.18 2.18
N GLY A 84 27.59 -1.85 2.24
CA GLY A 84 28.68 -1.12 1.61
C GLY A 84 28.59 -0.96 0.09
N HIS A 85 27.55 -1.52 -0.55
CA HIS A 85 27.35 -1.34 -1.99
C HIS A 85 26.50 -0.10 -2.28
N PRO A 86 26.82 0.66 -3.34
CA PRO A 86 25.90 1.66 -3.88
C PRO A 86 24.60 0.97 -4.32
N TRP A 87 23.48 1.69 -4.21
CA TRP A 87 22.17 1.13 -4.47
C TRP A 87 21.21 2.13 -5.11
N GLU A 88 20.17 1.62 -5.73
CA GLU A 88 19.00 2.38 -6.13
C GLU A 88 17.73 1.62 -5.76
N ALA A 89 16.72 2.39 -5.36
CA ALA A 89 15.39 1.88 -5.07
C ALA A 89 14.34 2.77 -5.72
N MET A 90 13.31 2.15 -6.27
CA MET A 90 12.22 2.88 -6.89
C MET A 90 10.88 2.20 -6.62
N GLY A 91 9.81 2.98 -6.59
CA GLY A 91 8.48 2.42 -6.35
C GLY A 91 7.38 3.44 -6.52
N VAL A 92 6.16 2.92 -6.55
CA VAL A 92 4.91 3.67 -6.37
C VAL A 92 4.24 3.17 -5.11
N SER A 93 3.87 4.12 -4.25
CA SER A 93 3.09 3.87 -3.03
C SER A 93 1.88 4.78 -3.02
N LEU A 94 0.74 4.27 -2.62
CA LEU A 94 -0.47 5.07 -2.50
C LEU A 94 -1.30 4.68 -1.28
N VAL A 95 -2.04 5.67 -0.79
CA VAL A 95 -3.14 5.47 0.15
C VAL A 95 -4.29 6.39 -0.23
N PHE A 96 -5.50 5.86 -0.25
CA PHE A 96 -6.72 6.63 -0.41
C PHE A 96 -7.59 6.54 0.83
N HIS A 97 -7.98 7.69 1.36
CA HIS A 97 -8.89 7.86 2.48
C HIS A 97 -10.19 8.48 1.99
N PRO A 98 -11.21 7.68 1.66
CA PRO A 98 -12.51 8.20 1.22
C PRO A 98 -13.20 9.01 2.31
N ARG A 99 -13.98 10.00 1.89
CA ARG A 99 -14.85 10.79 2.78
C ARG A 99 -15.95 9.94 3.39
N ASN A 100 -16.59 9.10 2.57
CA ASN A 100 -17.68 8.24 3.00
C ASN A 100 -17.18 7.10 3.90
N PRO A 101 -17.71 6.93 5.13
CA PRO A 101 -17.31 5.87 6.06
C PRO A 101 -17.55 4.44 5.56
N TYR A 102 -18.46 4.26 4.61
CA TYR A 102 -18.74 2.96 4.00
C TYR A 102 -17.76 2.60 2.88
N ALA A 103 -17.02 3.57 2.36
CA ALA A 103 -15.93 3.33 1.43
C ALA A 103 -14.63 3.04 2.19
N PRO A 104 -13.98 1.90 1.94
CA PRO A 104 -12.78 1.52 2.68
C PRO A 104 -11.56 2.37 2.28
N THR A 105 -10.64 2.57 3.22
CA THR A 105 -9.27 2.97 2.92
C THR A 105 -8.58 1.84 2.17
N VAL A 106 -7.72 2.20 1.22
CA VAL A 106 -6.88 1.26 0.47
C VAL A 106 -5.44 1.71 0.48
N HIS A 107 -4.54 0.76 0.53
CA HIS A 107 -3.10 0.94 0.33
C HIS A 107 -2.63 0.05 -0.81
N MET A 108 -1.68 0.53 -1.60
CA MET A 108 -0.90 -0.26 -2.54
C MET A 108 0.54 0.25 -2.56
N ASN A 109 1.47 -0.68 -2.65
CA ASN A 109 2.87 -0.40 -2.89
C ASN A 109 3.43 -1.41 -3.88
N VAL A 110 4.23 -0.95 -4.83
CA VAL A 110 5.08 -1.78 -5.68
C VAL A 110 6.45 -1.13 -5.76
N ARG A 111 7.51 -1.91 -5.49
CA ARG A 111 8.87 -1.39 -5.37
C ARG A 111 9.90 -2.34 -5.96
N PHE A 112 11.00 -1.76 -6.38
CA PHE A 112 12.19 -2.44 -6.87
C PHE A 112 13.42 -1.90 -6.15
N PHE A 113 14.32 -2.79 -5.78
CA PHE A 113 15.62 -2.47 -5.21
C PHE A 113 16.71 -3.17 -6.00
N THR A 114 17.84 -2.51 -6.20
CA THR A 114 19.06 -3.14 -6.74
C THR A 114 20.30 -2.47 -6.19
N THR A 115 21.37 -3.26 -5.98
CA THR A 115 22.70 -2.71 -5.83
C THR A 115 23.21 -2.21 -7.17
N THR A 116 24.02 -1.17 -7.16
CA THR A 116 24.69 -0.62 -8.34
C THR A 116 26.18 -0.81 -8.17
N GLY A 117 26.88 -1.21 -9.24
CA GLY A 117 28.34 -1.48 -9.22
C GLY A 117 28.76 -2.21 -10.47
N GLU A 118 30.07 -2.36 -10.66
CA GLU A 118 30.64 -3.14 -11.75
C GLU A 118 30.56 -4.64 -11.43
N GLY A 119 30.12 -5.44 -12.40
CA GLY A 119 30.09 -6.91 -12.33
C GLY A 119 28.69 -7.55 -12.35
N ASP A 120 28.69 -8.86 -12.59
CA ASP A 120 27.47 -9.68 -12.75
C ASP A 120 26.74 -10.02 -11.44
N GLN A 121 27.17 -9.52 -10.30
CA GLN A 121 26.62 -9.86 -8.97
C GLN A 121 25.77 -8.75 -8.40
N ARG A 122 24.82 -8.19 -9.18
CA ARG A 122 23.83 -7.26 -8.63
C ARG A 122 22.82 -8.02 -7.78
N VAL A 123 22.70 -7.60 -6.53
CA VAL A 123 21.59 -8.03 -5.67
C VAL A 123 20.38 -7.19 -6.01
N TRP A 124 19.26 -7.82 -6.28
CA TRP A 124 18.01 -7.14 -6.60
C TRP A 124 16.79 -7.93 -6.13
N TRP A 125 15.71 -7.23 -5.89
CA TRP A 125 14.40 -7.83 -5.60
C TRP A 125 13.25 -6.87 -5.87
N PHE A 126 12.07 -7.45 -6.01
CA PHE A 126 10.79 -6.73 -5.99
C PHE A 126 10.09 -6.92 -4.66
N GLY A 127 9.28 -5.95 -4.27
CA GLY A 127 8.36 -6.04 -3.17
C GLY A 127 7.08 -5.27 -3.49
N GLY A 128 6.01 -5.59 -2.79
CA GLY A 128 4.76 -4.90 -3.03
C GLY A 128 3.57 -5.55 -2.37
N GLY A 129 2.40 -5.09 -2.77
CA GLY A 129 1.13 -5.58 -2.31
C GLY A 129 0.05 -4.52 -2.35
N MET A 130 -1.16 -4.92 -2.04
CA MET A 130 -2.30 -4.04 -1.83
C MET A 130 -3.21 -4.64 -0.76
N ASP A 131 -3.80 -3.78 0.08
CA ASP A 131 -4.67 -4.20 1.17
C ASP A 131 -5.81 -3.22 1.40
N LEU A 132 -6.95 -3.76 1.86
CA LEU A 132 -8.20 -3.05 2.06
C LEU A 132 -8.52 -2.89 3.55
N THR A 133 -8.84 -1.68 3.97
CA THR A 133 -9.14 -1.32 5.37
C THR A 133 -10.54 -0.72 5.47
N PRO A 134 -11.59 -1.53 5.64
CA PRO A 134 -12.95 -1.03 5.87
C PRO A 134 -13.14 -0.52 7.30
N TYR A 135 -14.08 0.39 7.45
CA TYR A 135 -14.66 0.81 8.75
C TYR A 135 -16.00 0.12 9.00
N TYR A 136 -16.78 0.00 7.96
CA TYR A 136 -17.97 -0.86 7.87
C TYR A 136 -17.72 -1.87 6.77
N GLY A 137 -17.71 -3.14 7.13
CA GLY A 137 -17.37 -4.21 6.20
C GLY A 137 -18.55 -4.66 5.34
N PHE A 138 -18.24 -5.02 4.10
CA PHE A 138 -19.17 -5.69 3.17
C PHE A 138 -18.44 -6.89 2.58
N GLU A 139 -19.06 -8.07 2.67
CA GLU A 139 -18.44 -9.32 2.18
C GLU A 139 -18.15 -9.26 0.69
N GLU A 140 -19.07 -8.74 -0.10
CA GLU A 140 -18.91 -8.58 -1.54
C GLU A 140 -17.70 -7.71 -1.93
N ASP A 141 -17.36 -6.69 -1.12
CA ASP A 141 -16.21 -5.82 -1.35
C ASP A 141 -14.90 -6.56 -1.02
N ALA A 142 -14.87 -7.28 0.11
CA ALA A 142 -13.72 -8.11 0.48
C ALA A 142 -13.49 -9.23 -0.53
N GLN A 143 -14.56 -9.93 -0.95
CA GLN A 143 -14.49 -10.98 -1.97
C GLN A 143 -13.99 -10.43 -3.32
N HIS A 144 -14.54 -9.30 -3.78
CA HIS A 144 -14.11 -8.66 -5.03
C HIS A 144 -12.62 -8.29 -4.98
N PHE A 145 -12.16 -7.68 -3.88
CA PHE A 145 -10.77 -7.27 -3.71
C PHE A 145 -9.82 -8.48 -3.73
N HIS A 146 -10.13 -9.50 -2.94
CA HIS A 146 -9.31 -10.73 -2.88
C HIS A 146 -9.36 -11.53 -4.19
N GLN A 147 -10.51 -11.56 -4.88
CA GLN A 147 -10.61 -12.20 -6.19
C GLN A 147 -9.71 -11.51 -7.21
N THR A 148 -9.68 -10.17 -7.20
CA THR A 148 -8.80 -9.41 -8.09
C THR A 148 -7.33 -9.63 -7.74
N CYS A 149 -6.97 -9.68 -6.45
CA CYS A 149 -5.62 -10.07 -6.00
C CYS A 149 -5.23 -11.47 -6.52
N ARG A 150 -6.14 -12.45 -6.43
CA ARG A 150 -5.91 -13.80 -6.95
C ARG A 150 -5.72 -13.81 -8.46
N ASN A 151 -6.54 -13.07 -9.19
CA ASN A 151 -6.45 -12.97 -10.65
C ASN A 151 -5.11 -12.35 -11.09
N ALA A 152 -4.62 -11.32 -10.37
CA ALA A 152 -3.33 -10.71 -10.64
C ALA A 152 -2.16 -11.68 -10.51
N LEU A 153 -2.24 -12.65 -9.62
CA LEU A 153 -1.16 -13.61 -9.33
C LEU A 153 -1.31 -14.94 -10.07
N ALA A 154 -2.51 -15.29 -10.53
CA ALA A 154 -2.80 -16.58 -11.15
C ALA A 154 -1.88 -16.96 -12.34
N PRO A 155 -1.46 -16.02 -13.23
CA PRO A 155 -0.54 -16.36 -14.32
C PRO A 155 0.87 -16.78 -13.87
N PHE A 156 1.25 -16.51 -12.62
CA PHE A 156 2.61 -16.69 -12.09
C PHE A 156 2.75 -17.90 -11.15
N GLY A 157 1.65 -18.49 -10.71
CA GLY A 157 1.61 -19.67 -9.85
C GLY A 157 0.43 -19.65 -8.90
N SER A 158 -0.27 -20.78 -8.79
CA SER A 158 -1.45 -20.90 -7.92
C SER A 158 -1.16 -20.77 -6.43
N GLU A 159 0.08 -21.05 -6.01
CA GLU A 159 0.57 -20.96 -4.65
C GLU A 159 0.86 -19.53 -4.18
N LEU A 160 1.03 -18.57 -5.13
CA LEU A 160 1.45 -17.21 -4.79
C LEU A 160 0.34 -16.45 -4.05
N HIS A 161 -0.91 -16.57 -4.47
CA HIS A 161 -2.00 -15.87 -3.80
C HIS A 161 -2.17 -16.29 -2.33
N PRO A 162 -2.32 -17.58 -1.96
CA PRO A 162 -2.46 -17.97 -0.57
C PRO A 162 -1.23 -17.59 0.27
N ARG A 163 -0.01 -17.74 -0.28
CA ARG A 163 1.24 -17.34 0.38
C ARG A 163 1.28 -15.84 0.66
N PHE A 164 0.98 -15.00 -0.32
CA PHE A 164 1.06 -13.55 -0.18
C PHE A 164 -0.12 -12.98 0.62
N LYS A 165 -1.26 -13.65 0.59
CA LYS A 165 -2.40 -13.34 1.46
C LYS A 165 -2.06 -13.59 2.92
N GLN A 166 -1.50 -14.74 3.25
CA GLN A 166 -1.05 -15.03 4.60
C GLN A 166 0.00 -14.02 5.08
N TRP A 167 0.98 -13.70 4.23
CA TRP A 167 2.00 -12.71 4.58
C TRP A 167 1.42 -11.31 4.80
N CYS A 168 0.42 -10.92 4.01
CA CYS A 168 -0.33 -9.68 4.19
C CYS A 168 -1.02 -9.62 5.57
N ASP A 169 -1.70 -10.69 5.96
CA ASP A 169 -2.36 -10.80 7.26
C ASP A 169 -1.37 -10.68 8.43
N GLU A 170 -0.23 -11.35 8.32
CA GLU A 170 0.83 -11.30 9.35
C GLU A 170 1.49 -9.92 9.43
N TYR A 171 1.73 -9.28 8.28
CA TYR A 171 2.38 -7.98 8.21
C TYR A 171 1.51 -6.85 8.73
N PHE A 172 0.24 -6.78 8.29
CA PHE A 172 -0.69 -5.70 8.66
C PHE A 172 -1.48 -6.01 9.93
N TYR A 173 -0.79 -6.52 10.95
CA TYR A 173 -1.36 -6.85 12.25
C TYR A 173 -0.86 -5.89 13.34
N LEU A 174 -1.79 -5.27 14.07
CA LEU A 174 -1.51 -4.39 15.20
C LEU A 174 -1.29 -5.22 16.46
N LYS A 175 -0.03 -5.55 16.76
CA LYS A 175 0.33 -6.44 17.88
C LYS A 175 -0.17 -5.94 19.24
N HIS A 176 -0.08 -4.64 19.51
CA HIS A 176 -0.52 -4.00 20.76
C HIS A 176 -2.05 -3.92 20.89
N ARG A 177 -2.79 -4.05 19.80
CA ARG A 177 -4.26 -4.10 19.77
C ARG A 177 -4.79 -5.51 19.62
N LYS A 178 -3.95 -6.47 19.22
CA LYS A 178 -4.31 -7.85 18.89
C LYS A 178 -5.41 -7.92 17.82
N GLU A 179 -5.32 -7.07 16.81
CA GLU A 179 -6.28 -7.01 15.71
C GLU A 179 -5.60 -6.77 14.36
N ALA A 180 -6.22 -7.21 13.27
CA ALA A 180 -5.78 -6.88 11.92
C ALA A 180 -6.09 -5.41 11.60
N ARG A 181 -5.29 -4.80 10.70
CA ARG A 181 -5.53 -3.45 10.20
C ARG A 181 -6.82 -3.37 9.38
N GLY A 182 -7.11 -4.40 8.58
CA GLY A 182 -8.27 -4.50 7.71
C GLY A 182 -8.53 -5.93 7.29
N VAL A 183 -9.16 -6.12 6.13
CA VAL A 183 -9.50 -7.45 5.58
C VAL A 183 -8.33 -8.08 4.82
N GLY A 184 -7.20 -7.40 4.76
CA GLY A 184 -6.00 -7.87 4.06
C GLY A 184 -6.02 -7.65 2.56
N GLY A 185 -5.37 -8.51 1.85
CA GLY A 185 -5.10 -8.49 0.42
C GLY A 185 -3.89 -9.36 0.12
N VAL A 186 -2.86 -8.81 -0.52
CA VAL A 186 -1.61 -9.50 -0.80
C VAL A 186 -0.40 -8.64 -0.44
N PHE A 187 0.65 -9.29 0.07
CA PHE A 187 1.92 -8.66 0.38
C PHE A 187 3.08 -9.60 0.04
N PHE A 188 4.10 -9.08 -0.61
CA PHE A 188 5.34 -9.80 -0.90
C PHE A 188 6.54 -8.86 -0.75
N ASP A 189 7.66 -9.44 -0.38
CA ASP A 189 8.94 -8.75 -0.29
C ASP A 189 10.05 -9.69 -0.75
N ASP A 190 11.22 -9.13 -1.07
CA ASP A 190 12.40 -9.91 -1.42
C ASP A 190 12.18 -10.90 -2.58
N PHE A 191 11.26 -10.57 -3.49
CA PHE A 191 10.86 -11.47 -4.55
C PHE A 191 11.80 -11.35 -5.76
N ASN A 192 12.61 -12.40 -5.98
CA ASN A 192 13.57 -12.51 -7.08
C ASN A 192 13.72 -13.94 -7.61
N SER A 193 13.07 -14.92 -6.95
CA SER A 193 13.29 -16.36 -7.21
C SER A 193 12.88 -16.82 -8.60
N ALA A 194 11.97 -16.09 -9.26
CA ALA A 194 11.50 -16.41 -10.61
C ALA A 194 12.41 -15.80 -11.73
N GLY A 195 13.50 -15.12 -11.36
CA GLY A 195 14.29 -14.31 -12.29
C GLY A 195 13.66 -12.95 -12.56
N PHE A 196 14.45 -12.01 -13.14
CA PHE A 196 14.06 -10.61 -13.26
C PHE A 196 12.76 -10.42 -14.06
N GLU A 197 12.69 -10.99 -15.25
CA GLU A 197 11.55 -10.77 -16.17
C GLU A 197 10.23 -11.26 -15.57
N GLN A 198 10.20 -12.45 -14.98
CA GLN A 198 8.99 -12.98 -14.35
C GLN A 198 8.62 -12.24 -13.06
N SER A 199 9.62 -11.90 -12.23
CA SER A 199 9.38 -11.13 -11.01
C SER A 199 8.86 -9.73 -11.34
N PHE A 200 9.38 -9.10 -12.37
CA PHE A 200 8.89 -7.82 -12.86
C PHE A 200 7.48 -7.93 -13.42
N ALA A 201 7.22 -8.91 -14.29
CA ALA A 201 5.89 -9.15 -14.85
C ALA A 201 4.82 -9.40 -13.77
N MET A 202 5.16 -10.18 -12.73
CA MET A 202 4.28 -10.40 -11.58
C MET A 202 4.00 -9.10 -10.82
N THR A 203 5.04 -8.30 -10.56
CA THR A 203 4.90 -7.01 -9.88
C THR A 203 4.07 -6.04 -10.69
N GLN A 204 4.24 -6.02 -12.02
CA GLN A 204 3.41 -5.26 -12.94
C GLN A 204 1.95 -5.69 -12.86
N SER A 205 1.70 -6.99 -12.87
CA SER A 205 0.34 -7.51 -12.77
C SER A 205 -0.35 -7.07 -11.47
N VAL A 206 0.33 -7.12 -10.33
CA VAL A 206 -0.23 -6.65 -9.05
C VAL A 206 -0.56 -5.16 -9.12
N GLY A 207 0.36 -4.32 -9.59
CA GLY A 207 0.14 -2.88 -9.70
C GLY A 207 -0.98 -2.52 -10.69
N ASP A 208 -1.02 -3.18 -11.83
CA ASP A 208 -1.98 -2.90 -12.91
C ASP A 208 -3.42 -3.31 -12.53
N HIS A 209 -3.59 -4.33 -11.68
CA HIS A 209 -4.91 -4.73 -11.17
C HIS A 209 -5.45 -3.84 -10.04
N PHE A 210 -4.68 -2.87 -9.53
CA PHE A 210 -5.15 -2.01 -8.45
C PHE A 210 -6.43 -1.24 -8.77
N ILE A 211 -6.52 -0.68 -9.96
CA ILE A 211 -7.69 0.07 -10.42
C ILE A 211 -8.95 -0.81 -10.39
N ASP A 212 -8.84 -2.02 -10.91
CA ASP A 212 -9.95 -2.98 -10.95
C ASP A 212 -10.29 -3.56 -9.56
N ALA A 213 -9.29 -3.65 -8.67
CA ALA A 213 -9.51 -4.09 -7.29
C ALA A 213 -10.29 -3.07 -6.46
N TYR A 214 -9.99 -1.79 -6.61
CA TYR A 214 -10.47 -0.77 -5.68
C TYR A 214 -11.57 0.15 -6.21
N LEU A 215 -11.44 0.68 -7.44
CA LEU A 215 -12.39 1.70 -7.91
C LEU A 215 -13.85 1.19 -8.05
N PRO A 216 -14.14 -0.07 -8.38
CA PRO A 216 -15.51 -0.59 -8.32
C PRO A 216 -16.12 -0.52 -6.92
N ILE A 217 -15.32 -0.81 -5.88
CA ILE A 217 -15.72 -0.71 -4.47
C ILE A 217 -16.00 0.76 -4.11
N LEU A 218 -15.06 1.65 -4.42
CA LEU A 218 -15.21 3.09 -4.17
C LEU A 218 -16.47 3.65 -4.82
N LYS A 219 -16.72 3.34 -6.10
CA LYS A 219 -17.92 3.77 -6.84
C LYS A 219 -19.22 3.27 -6.21
N ARG A 220 -19.23 2.04 -5.70
CA ARG A 220 -20.39 1.42 -5.04
C ARG A 220 -20.71 2.09 -3.71
N ARG A 221 -19.70 2.56 -2.97
CA ARG A 221 -19.85 3.04 -1.59
C ARG A 221 -19.85 4.58 -1.43
N LYS A 222 -19.29 5.32 -2.38
CA LYS A 222 -19.06 6.77 -2.25
C LYS A 222 -20.34 7.60 -1.99
N ASP A 223 -21.48 7.13 -2.46
CA ASP A 223 -22.76 7.82 -2.36
C ASP A 223 -23.70 7.22 -1.28
N SER A 224 -23.21 6.28 -0.46
CA SER A 224 -23.98 5.71 0.65
C SER A 224 -24.33 6.78 1.68
N ALA A 225 -25.57 6.80 2.15
CA ALA A 225 -25.99 7.74 3.17
C ALA A 225 -25.33 7.42 4.52
N TYR A 226 -24.79 8.43 5.20
CA TYR A 226 -24.16 8.30 6.52
C TYR A 226 -24.41 9.54 7.39
N GLY A 227 -24.21 9.40 8.70
CA GLY A 227 -24.33 10.48 9.66
C GLY A 227 -23.07 10.68 10.51
N GLU A 228 -23.22 11.44 11.59
CA GLU A 228 -22.13 11.73 12.52
C GLU A 228 -21.59 10.46 13.20
N ARG A 229 -22.44 9.48 13.46
CA ARG A 229 -22.05 8.21 14.08
C ARG A 229 -21.02 7.48 13.22
N GLU A 230 -21.28 7.33 11.94
CA GLU A 230 -20.40 6.64 11.00
C GLU A 230 -19.10 7.40 10.80
N ARG A 231 -19.16 8.73 10.70
CA ARG A 231 -17.96 9.59 10.60
C ARG A 231 -17.08 9.50 11.84
N ASP A 232 -17.70 9.50 13.00
CA ASP A 232 -16.99 9.41 14.27
C ASP A 232 -16.29 8.05 14.43
N PHE A 233 -16.97 6.96 14.05
CA PHE A 233 -16.34 5.63 14.04
C PHE A 233 -15.22 5.53 13.00
N GLN A 234 -15.39 6.07 11.80
CA GLN A 234 -14.34 6.16 10.81
C GLN A 234 -13.08 6.86 11.37
N ALA A 235 -13.26 8.03 12.00
CA ALA A 235 -12.14 8.78 12.59
C ALA A 235 -11.45 7.97 13.70
N TYR A 236 -12.22 7.24 14.53
CA TYR A 236 -11.68 6.33 15.54
C TYR A 236 -10.88 5.18 14.93
N ARG A 237 -11.40 4.54 13.88
CA ARG A 237 -10.69 3.44 13.19
C ARG A 237 -9.45 3.92 12.41
N ARG A 238 -9.49 5.13 11.88
CA ARG A 238 -8.32 5.76 11.26
C ARG A 238 -7.16 5.93 12.24
N GLY A 239 -7.44 6.05 13.54
CA GLY A 239 -6.41 6.00 14.59
C GLY A 239 -5.60 4.68 14.55
N ARG A 240 -6.24 3.53 14.29
CA ARG A 240 -5.55 2.22 14.14
C ARG A 240 -4.65 2.22 12.91
N TYR A 241 -5.09 2.82 11.82
CA TYR A 241 -4.28 2.98 10.61
C TYR A 241 -3.00 3.78 10.89
N VAL A 242 -3.12 4.90 11.60
CA VAL A 242 -1.97 5.74 12.01
C VAL A 242 -1.05 4.99 12.96
N GLU A 243 -1.59 4.27 13.94
CA GLU A 243 -0.79 3.45 14.86
C GLU A 243 0.08 2.45 14.10
N PHE A 244 -0.49 1.73 13.11
CA PHE A 244 0.27 0.80 12.31
C PHE A 244 1.39 1.50 11.53
N ASN A 245 1.05 2.54 10.79
CA ASN A 245 2.01 3.20 9.90
C ASN A 245 3.16 3.87 10.64
N LEU A 246 2.92 4.47 11.81
CA LEU A 246 3.97 5.16 12.56
C LEU A 246 4.78 4.24 13.47
N VAL A 247 4.23 3.08 13.89
CA VAL A 247 4.88 2.21 14.88
C VAL A 247 5.44 0.93 14.23
N PHE A 248 4.79 0.39 13.21
CA PHE A 248 5.13 -0.93 12.67
C PHE A 248 5.51 -0.95 11.19
N ASP A 249 5.09 0.05 10.40
CA ASP A 249 5.38 0.02 8.96
C ASP A 249 6.86 0.27 8.68
N ARG A 250 7.52 -0.77 8.17
CA ARG A 250 8.96 -0.74 7.86
C ARG A 250 9.30 0.33 6.83
N GLY A 251 8.41 0.57 5.86
CA GLY A 251 8.62 1.57 4.81
C GLY A 251 8.58 2.99 5.37
N THR A 252 7.60 3.31 6.20
CA THR A 252 7.47 4.60 6.90
C THR A 252 8.67 4.85 7.82
N LEU A 253 9.02 3.87 8.66
CA LEU A 253 10.16 3.98 9.58
C LEU A 253 11.47 4.18 8.82
N PHE A 254 11.73 3.37 7.78
CA PHE A 254 12.92 3.53 6.95
C PHE A 254 12.97 4.90 6.29
N GLY A 255 11.86 5.34 5.70
CA GLY A 255 11.78 6.65 5.05
C GLY A 255 12.12 7.81 5.99
N LEU A 256 11.53 7.82 7.19
CA LEU A 256 11.80 8.86 8.20
C LEU A 256 13.24 8.80 8.72
N GLN A 257 13.78 7.60 8.97
CA GLN A 257 15.14 7.41 9.49
C GLN A 257 16.24 7.70 8.47
N SER A 258 15.96 7.48 7.18
CA SER A 258 16.92 7.72 6.09
C SER A 258 16.88 9.15 5.52
N GLY A 259 16.20 10.07 6.19
CA GLY A 259 16.07 11.46 5.70
C GLY A 259 15.18 11.59 4.47
N GLY A 260 14.24 10.68 4.29
CA GLY A 260 13.23 10.76 3.25
C GLY A 260 12.36 12.01 3.40
N ARG A 261 11.73 12.45 2.30
CA ARG A 261 10.88 13.64 2.31
C ARG A 261 9.63 13.41 3.17
N THR A 262 9.58 14.05 4.34
CA THR A 262 8.52 13.88 5.35
C THR A 262 7.12 14.09 4.75
N GLU A 263 6.92 15.13 3.95
CA GLU A 263 5.64 15.46 3.32
C GLU A 263 5.14 14.31 2.42
N SER A 264 6.05 13.70 1.65
CA SER A 264 5.73 12.58 0.76
C SER A 264 5.48 11.27 1.53
N ILE A 265 6.06 11.11 2.71
CA ILE A 265 5.83 9.95 3.59
C ILE A 265 4.48 10.10 4.31
N LEU A 266 4.26 11.26 4.92
CA LEU A 266 3.06 11.51 5.73
C LEU A 266 1.80 11.84 4.92
N MET A 267 1.89 11.98 3.58
CA MET A 267 0.70 12.08 2.73
C MET A 267 -0.20 10.82 2.81
N SER A 268 0.35 9.69 3.29
CA SER A 268 -0.38 8.45 3.52
C SER A 268 -1.30 8.47 4.76
N MET A 269 -1.17 9.50 5.61
CA MET A 269 -1.97 9.60 6.83
C MET A 269 -3.37 10.14 6.54
N PRO A 270 -4.40 9.65 7.25
CA PRO A 270 -5.75 10.22 7.15
C PRO A 270 -5.78 11.65 7.72
N PRO A 271 -6.64 12.54 7.20
CA PRO A 271 -6.66 13.95 7.62
C PRO A 271 -7.25 14.15 9.03
N ILE A 272 -8.13 13.25 9.45
CA ILE A 272 -8.82 13.30 10.76
C ILE A 272 -8.79 11.93 11.40
N VAL A 273 -8.33 11.90 12.66
CA VAL A 273 -8.28 10.69 13.49
C VAL A 273 -8.81 10.99 14.90
N LYS A 274 -9.28 9.94 15.58
CA LYS A 274 -9.68 10.02 16.99
C LYS A 274 -9.14 8.83 17.77
N TRP A 275 -8.81 9.06 19.03
CA TRP A 275 -8.59 8.02 20.02
C TRP A 275 -9.59 8.18 21.15
N ARG A 276 -10.08 7.05 21.66
CA ARG A 276 -10.96 7.00 22.82
C ARG A 276 -10.38 6.04 23.85
N TYR A 277 -10.44 6.43 25.11
CA TYR A 277 -9.99 5.60 26.20
C TYR A 277 -10.96 4.45 26.42
N ASP A 278 -10.48 3.21 26.32
CA ASP A 278 -11.19 1.94 26.58
C ASP A 278 -12.60 1.85 25.95
N TRP A 279 -12.76 2.42 24.75
CA TRP A 279 -14.02 2.38 24.05
C TRP A 279 -14.27 1.01 23.40
N GLN A 280 -15.48 0.50 23.58
CA GLN A 280 -15.96 -0.72 22.94
C GLN A 280 -17.23 -0.42 22.13
N PRO A 281 -17.41 -1.08 20.97
CA PRO A 281 -18.65 -0.95 20.22
C PRO A 281 -19.82 -1.59 20.97
N GLU A 282 -21.02 -1.05 20.80
CA GLU A 282 -22.24 -1.65 21.30
C GLU A 282 -22.45 -3.03 20.69
N ALA A 283 -22.77 -4.03 21.52
CA ALA A 283 -22.96 -5.40 21.07
C ALA A 283 -24.06 -5.49 19.99
N GLY A 284 -23.76 -6.20 18.89
CA GLY A 284 -24.67 -6.34 17.75
C GLY A 284 -24.75 -5.13 16.82
N SER A 285 -24.04 -4.02 17.13
CA SER A 285 -23.97 -2.86 16.26
C SER A 285 -23.19 -3.13 14.97
N PRO A 286 -23.38 -2.32 13.91
CA PRO A 286 -22.54 -2.41 12.72
C PRO A 286 -21.05 -2.23 13.00
N GLU A 287 -20.69 -1.41 14.01
CA GLU A 287 -19.31 -1.22 14.46
C GLU A 287 -18.76 -2.49 15.10
N ALA A 288 -19.56 -3.22 15.89
CA ALA A 288 -19.17 -4.50 16.49
C ALA A 288 -18.90 -5.57 15.43
N LYS A 289 -19.71 -5.60 14.35
CA LYS A 289 -19.51 -6.53 13.23
C LYS A 289 -18.15 -6.39 12.55
N LEU A 290 -17.57 -5.19 12.52
CA LEU A 290 -16.21 -5.04 12.01
C LEU A 290 -15.24 -5.95 12.77
N TYR A 291 -15.34 -5.98 14.10
CA TYR A 291 -14.41 -6.75 14.95
C TYR A 291 -14.68 -8.25 14.92
N THR A 292 -15.92 -8.67 14.77
CA THR A 292 -16.30 -10.09 14.79
C THR A 292 -16.21 -10.76 13.43
N ASP A 293 -16.52 -10.05 12.35
CA ASP A 293 -16.75 -10.65 11.04
C ASP A 293 -15.65 -10.28 10.02
N PHE A 294 -14.97 -9.11 10.18
CA PHE A 294 -14.05 -8.60 9.16
C PHE A 294 -12.59 -8.52 9.59
N LEU A 295 -12.29 -8.23 10.85
CA LEU A 295 -10.91 -8.17 11.32
C LEU A 295 -10.28 -9.55 11.64
N PRO A 296 -11.01 -10.60 12.02
CA PRO A 296 -10.43 -11.93 12.09
C PRO A 296 -9.95 -12.40 10.71
N HIS A 297 -8.73 -12.95 10.65
CA HIS A 297 -8.19 -13.49 9.41
C HIS A 297 -9.03 -14.65 8.91
N ARG A 298 -9.48 -14.60 7.67
CA ARG A 298 -10.22 -15.67 7.02
C ARG A 298 -9.91 -15.71 5.51
N ASP A 299 -10.23 -16.83 4.89
CA ASP A 299 -10.23 -16.93 3.43
C ASP A 299 -11.54 -16.34 2.89
N TRP A 300 -11.45 -15.18 2.24
CA TRP A 300 -12.58 -14.47 1.63
C TRP A 300 -13.09 -15.12 0.36
N LEU A 301 -12.34 -16.10 -0.19
CA LEU A 301 -12.66 -16.80 -1.44
C LEU A 301 -13.07 -18.27 -1.18
N ALA A 302 -13.06 -18.72 0.06
CA ALA A 302 -13.65 -20.00 0.43
C ALA A 302 -15.17 -19.94 0.21
N ALA A 303 -15.71 -21.00 -0.44
CA ALA A 303 -17.12 -21.16 -0.72
C ALA A 303 -17.94 -21.42 0.58
#